data_d61079f5e313690151af277929166285
#
_entry.id   d61079f5e313690151af277929166285
#
_cell.length_a   1.000
_cell.length_b   1.000
_cell.length_c   1.000
_cell.angle_alpha   90.00
_cell.angle_beta   90.00
_cell.angle_gamma   90.00
#
_symmetry.space_group_name_H-M   'P 1'
#
loop_
_entity.id
_entity.type
_entity.pdbx_description
1 polymer ?
#
loop_
_entity_poly.entity_id
_entity_poly.type
_entity_poly.pdbx_seq_one_letter_code
_entity_poly.pdbx_strand_id
1 'polypeptide(L)'
;MTSVTIENNLVNIQGPVTYHQIPEILNSTKAIAWDKPLRIDLKEVTDLDTSLLSLIFECKRQASLNNQNLEIINNPPNLKILSKLYGVEAYL
;
A
#
# COMPACT_ATOMS: atom_id res chain seq x y z
N MET A 1 6.62 -14.02 7.15
CA MET A 1 5.54 -14.26 6.18
C MET A 1 4.64 -13.05 6.10
N THR A 2 4.31 -12.63 4.90
CA THR A 2 3.46 -11.46 4.72
C THR A 2 2.00 -11.89 4.59
N SER A 3 1.12 -11.17 5.24
CA SER A 3 -0.32 -11.39 5.12
C SER A 3 -1.03 -10.09 4.83
N VAL A 4 -2.14 -10.18 4.09
CA VAL A 4 -2.99 -9.05 3.76
C VAL A 4 -4.40 -9.39 4.19
N THR A 5 -5.00 -8.53 5.00
CA THR A 5 -6.39 -8.67 5.37
C THR A 5 -7.16 -7.46 4.85
N ILE A 6 -8.35 -7.71 4.31
CA ILE A 6 -9.20 -6.66 3.76
C ILE A 6 -10.57 -6.77 4.44
N GLU A 7 -10.97 -5.72 5.13
CA GLU A 7 -12.22 -5.67 5.84
C GLU A 7 -12.78 -4.25 5.79
N ASN A 8 -14.00 -4.10 5.29
CA ASN A 8 -14.66 -2.79 5.16
C ASN A 8 -13.79 -1.77 4.41
N ASN A 9 -13.10 -2.21 3.36
CA ASN A 9 -12.14 -1.42 2.58
C ASN A 9 -10.96 -0.86 3.40
N LEU A 10 -10.67 -1.45 4.53
CA LEU A 10 -9.42 -1.24 5.25
C LEU A 10 -8.49 -2.41 4.91
N VAL A 11 -7.39 -2.10 4.24
CA VAL A 11 -6.36 -3.08 3.89
C VAL A 11 -5.28 -3.02 4.95
N ASN A 12 -5.05 -4.12 5.64
CA ASN A 12 -3.98 -4.23 6.63
C ASN A 12 -2.92 -5.17 6.08
N ILE A 13 -1.69 -4.68 5.96
CA ILE A 13 -0.56 -5.46 5.47
C ILE A 13 0.37 -5.74 6.65
N GLN A 14 0.64 -7.02 6.89
CA GLN A 14 1.44 -7.48 8.02
C GLN A 14 2.68 -8.22 7.51
N GLY A 15 3.84 -7.87 8.05
CA GLY A 15 5.09 -8.52 7.73
C GLY A 15 5.92 -7.74 6.71
N PRO A 16 6.91 -8.37 6.09
CA PRO A 16 7.78 -7.68 5.13
C PRO A 16 7.06 -7.36 3.83
N VAL A 17 7.36 -6.19 3.26
CA VAL A 17 6.87 -5.77 1.94
C VAL A 17 8.08 -5.38 1.09
N THR A 18 8.72 -6.38 0.52
CA THR A 18 9.83 -6.20 -0.40
C THR A 18 9.42 -6.79 -1.75
N TYR A 19 10.31 -6.69 -2.76
CA TYR A 19 9.96 -7.15 -4.08
C TYR A 19 9.56 -8.64 -4.12
N HIS A 20 10.03 -9.45 -3.16
CA HIS A 20 9.68 -10.86 -3.08
C HIS A 20 8.18 -11.09 -2.79
N GLN A 21 7.56 -10.20 -2.03
CA GLN A 21 6.17 -10.36 -1.62
C GLN A 21 5.17 -9.69 -2.55
N ILE A 22 5.64 -8.86 -3.48
CA ILE A 22 4.74 -8.06 -4.32
C ILE A 22 3.74 -8.92 -5.12
N PRO A 23 4.13 -10.01 -5.79
CA PRO A 23 3.14 -10.81 -6.52
C PRO A 23 2.02 -11.35 -5.64
N GLU A 24 2.36 -11.79 -4.43
CA GLU A 24 1.38 -12.29 -3.46
C GLU A 24 0.44 -11.16 -3.00
N ILE A 25 1.00 -10.00 -2.69
CA ILE A 25 0.22 -8.84 -2.25
C ILE A 25 -0.71 -8.36 -3.36
N LEU A 26 -0.21 -8.25 -4.59
CA LEU A 26 -1.03 -7.85 -5.74
C LEU A 26 -2.18 -8.82 -5.98
N ASN A 27 -1.94 -10.11 -5.78
CA ASN A 27 -3.02 -11.09 -5.89
C ASN A 27 -4.09 -10.86 -4.81
N SER A 28 -3.68 -10.54 -3.60
CA SER A 28 -4.60 -10.22 -2.51
C SER A 28 -5.42 -8.97 -2.78
N THR A 29 -4.84 -7.97 -3.44
CA THR A 29 -5.55 -6.71 -3.74
C THR A 29 -6.68 -6.87 -4.74
N LYS A 30 -6.77 -8.00 -5.42
CA LYS A 30 -7.90 -8.29 -6.33
C LYS A 30 -9.23 -8.36 -5.58
N ALA A 31 -9.21 -8.56 -4.27
CA ALA A 31 -10.40 -8.58 -3.43
C ALA A 31 -10.90 -7.19 -3.04
N ILE A 32 -10.16 -6.13 -3.38
CA ILE A 32 -10.55 -4.77 -3.05
C ILE A 32 -11.77 -4.34 -3.87
N ALA A 33 -12.76 -3.76 -3.17
CA ALA A 33 -13.90 -3.15 -3.82
C ALA A 33 -13.54 -1.70 -4.21
N TRP A 34 -13.42 -1.42 -5.51
CA TRP A 34 -13.04 -0.10 -6.00
C TRP A 34 -14.23 0.85 -6.19
N ASP A 35 -15.34 0.56 -5.52
CA ASP A 35 -16.54 1.41 -5.50
C ASP A 35 -16.68 2.23 -4.22
N LYS A 36 -15.69 2.17 -3.35
CA LYS A 36 -15.65 2.85 -2.04
C LYS A 36 -14.26 3.42 -1.79
N PRO A 37 -14.16 4.45 -0.92
CA PRO A 37 -12.84 4.90 -0.46
C PRO A 37 -12.06 3.77 0.20
N LEU A 38 -10.76 3.77 0.01
CA LEU A 38 -9.86 2.74 0.50
C LEU A 38 -8.86 3.32 1.48
N ARG A 39 -8.57 2.57 2.54
CA ARG A 39 -7.47 2.88 3.46
C ARG A 39 -6.52 1.71 3.52
N ILE A 40 -5.23 2.01 3.49
CA ILE A 40 -4.17 1.01 3.64
C ILE A 40 -3.42 1.31 4.92
N ASP A 41 -3.43 0.36 5.84
CA ASP A 41 -2.75 0.46 7.14
C ASP A 41 -1.41 -0.28 7.06
N LEU A 42 -0.33 0.45 7.28
CA LEU A 42 1.03 -0.09 7.22
C LEU A 42 1.67 -0.26 8.60
N LYS A 43 0.87 -0.18 9.66
CA LYS A 43 1.35 -0.29 11.04
C LYS A 43 2.12 -1.58 11.30
N GLU A 44 1.70 -2.69 10.70
CA GLU A 44 2.28 -4.01 10.95
C GLU A 44 3.36 -4.39 9.92
N VAL A 45 3.76 -3.48 9.06
CA VAL A 45 4.86 -3.72 8.11
C VAL A 45 6.18 -3.72 8.85
N THR A 46 6.92 -4.82 8.74
CA THR A 46 8.16 -5.03 9.50
C THR A 46 9.42 -4.68 8.71
N ASP A 47 9.39 -4.80 7.40
CA ASP A 47 10.51 -4.50 6.51
C ASP A 47 9.94 -4.03 5.18
N LEU A 48 10.66 -3.18 4.48
CA LEU A 48 10.19 -2.64 3.21
C LEU A 48 11.34 -2.21 2.32
N ASP A 49 11.07 -2.15 1.03
CA ASP A 49 11.97 -1.55 0.03
C ASP A 49 11.14 -0.67 -0.92
N THR A 50 11.74 -0.23 -2.01
CA THR A 50 11.07 0.64 -2.98
C THR A 50 9.85 -0.01 -3.64
N SER A 51 9.72 -1.34 -3.56
CA SER A 51 8.55 -2.04 -4.10
C SER A 51 7.27 -1.62 -3.38
N LEU A 52 7.35 -1.24 -2.10
CA LEU A 52 6.19 -0.72 -1.37
C LEU A 52 5.71 0.59 -1.99
N LEU A 53 6.61 1.48 -2.41
CA LEU A 53 6.22 2.71 -3.11
C LEU A 53 5.49 2.39 -4.41
N SER A 54 6.01 1.45 -5.19
CA SER A 54 5.37 1.03 -6.43
C SER A 54 3.98 0.46 -6.20
N LEU A 55 3.83 -0.34 -5.15
CA LEU A 55 2.54 -0.90 -4.75
C LEU A 55 1.54 0.19 -4.39
N ILE A 56 1.96 1.16 -3.58
CA ILE A 56 1.11 2.28 -3.19
C ILE A 56 0.66 3.08 -4.42
N PHE A 57 1.57 3.38 -5.33
CA PHE A 57 1.23 4.14 -6.53
C PHE A 57 0.30 3.36 -7.45
N GLU A 58 0.45 2.04 -7.55
CA GLU A 58 -0.49 1.22 -8.31
C GLU A 58 -1.89 1.25 -7.69
N CYS A 59 -2.00 1.17 -6.38
CA CYS A 59 -3.27 1.28 -5.69
C CYS A 59 -3.89 2.67 -5.87
N LYS A 60 -3.09 3.73 -5.82
CA LYS A 60 -3.56 5.09 -6.06
C LYS A 60 -4.07 5.26 -7.50
N ARG A 61 -3.39 4.65 -8.46
CA ARG A 61 -3.81 4.66 -9.86
C ARG A 61 -5.17 3.99 -10.01
N GLN A 62 -5.37 2.83 -9.39
CA GLN A 62 -6.64 2.11 -9.44
C GLN A 62 -7.76 2.93 -8.79
N ALA A 63 -7.48 3.53 -7.63
CA ALA A 63 -8.45 4.37 -6.95
C ALA A 63 -8.87 5.55 -7.84
N SER A 64 -7.91 6.22 -8.46
CA SER A 64 -8.17 7.34 -9.36
C SER A 64 -9.03 6.94 -10.56
N LEU A 65 -8.74 5.78 -11.15
CA LEU A 65 -9.53 5.27 -12.28
C LEU A 65 -11.00 5.00 -11.89
N ASN A 66 -11.25 4.77 -10.62
CA ASN A 66 -12.58 4.50 -10.09
C ASN A 66 -13.17 5.71 -9.33
N ASN A 67 -12.53 6.88 -9.43
CA ASN A 67 -12.95 8.12 -8.76
C ASN A 67 -13.07 7.94 -7.24
N GLN A 68 -12.18 7.16 -6.63
CA GLN A 68 -12.17 6.93 -5.20
C GLN A 68 -10.93 7.50 -4.56
N ASN A 69 -11.03 7.85 -3.27
CA ASN A 69 -9.90 8.30 -2.48
C ASN A 69 -9.16 7.11 -1.87
N LEU A 70 -7.84 7.20 -1.83
CA LEU A 70 -6.99 6.26 -1.13
C LEU A 70 -6.21 7.01 -0.06
N GLU A 71 -6.30 6.53 1.18
CA GLU A 71 -5.55 7.07 2.31
C GLU A 71 -4.57 6.01 2.82
N ILE A 72 -3.32 6.41 3.02
CA ILE A 72 -2.31 5.57 3.66
C ILE A 72 -2.22 5.99 5.12
N ILE A 73 -2.43 5.06 6.02
CA ILE A 73 -2.37 5.34 7.46
C ILE A 73 -1.22 4.56 8.10
N ASN A 74 -0.68 5.14 9.19
CA ASN A 74 0.46 4.58 9.92
C ASN A 74 1.68 4.36 9.05
N ASN A 75 2.09 5.40 8.31
CA ASN A 75 3.26 5.35 7.45
C ASN A 75 4.52 4.99 8.25
N PRO A 76 5.26 3.93 7.90
CA PRO A 76 6.53 3.64 8.56
C PRO A 76 7.55 4.75 8.32
N PRO A 77 8.43 5.04 9.30
CA PRO A 77 9.48 6.06 9.10
C PRO A 77 10.36 5.78 7.88
N ASN A 78 10.69 4.53 7.61
CA ASN A 78 11.51 4.16 6.46
C ASN A 78 10.82 4.47 5.13
N LEU A 79 9.50 4.40 5.08
CA LEU A 79 8.75 4.78 3.88
C LEU A 79 8.88 6.28 3.61
N LYS A 80 8.84 7.10 4.65
CA LYS A 80 9.03 8.54 4.52
C LYS A 80 10.42 8.87 3.99
N ILE A 81 11.44 8.18 4.50
CA ILE A 81 12.83 8.35 4.06
C ILE A 81 12.96 8.01 2.58
N LEU A 82 12.41 6.87 2.16
CA LEU A 82 12.45 6.45 0.76
C LEU A 82 11.71 7.43 -0.15
N SER A 83 10.53 7.90 0.26
CA SER A 83 9.75 8.83 -0.55
C SER A 83 10.46 10.16 -0.76
N LYS A 84 11.18 10.64 0.25
CA LYS A 84 12.02 11.84 0.13
C LYS A 84 13.18 11.60 -0.82
N LEU A 85 13.86 10.46 -0.66
CA LEU A 85 15.03 10.12 -1.47
C LEU A 85 14.68 10.08 -2.95
N TYR A 86 13.50 9.58 -3.30
CA TYR A 86 13.05 9.48 -4.68
C TYR A 86 12.20 10.67 -5.13
N GLY A 87 12.03 11.68 -4.27
CA GLY A 87 11.32 12.91 -4.66
C GLY A 87 9.83 12.72 -4.88
N VAL A 88 9.22 11.71 -4.28
CA VAL A 88 7.81 11.37 -4.49
C VAL A 88 6.95 11.57 -3.23
N GLU A 89 7.50 12.20 -2.22
CA GLU A 89 6.84 12.40 -0.93
C GLU A 89 5.48 13.11 -1.06
N ALA A 90 5.36 14.05 -1.98
CA ALA A 90 4.12 14.79 -2.20
C ALA A 90 2.99 13.94 -2.79
N TYR A 91 3.30 12.75 -3.28
CA TYR A 91 2.32 11.88 -3.94
C TYR A 91 1.82 10.73 -3.05
N LEU A 92 2.27 10.69 -1.82
CA LEU A 92 1.80 9.67 -0.87
C LEU A 92 0.53 10.05 -0.13
#